data_00c9ffb25b34466d6b99d933572f0678
#
_entry.id   00c9ffb25b34466d6b99d933572f0678
#
_cell.length_a   1.000
_cell.length_b   1.000
_cell.length_c   1.000
_cell.angle_alpha   90.00
_cell.angle_beta   90.00
_cell.angle_gamma   90.00
#
_symmetry.space_group_name_H-M   'P 1'
#
loop_
_entity.id
_entity.type
_entity.pdbx_description
1 polymer ?
#
loop_
_entity_poly.entity_id
_entity_poly.type
_entity_poly.pdbx_seq_one_letter_code
_entity_poly.pdbx_strand_id
1 'polypeptide(L)'
;MQDYGDGNEQDVRFRVFESFRPTFASAPIRLMSRTVSTMRSMGYDDLASAIGDLDWRTVPADDSDDPFLRDDWEALLVPAFTHMSGWLHQLAARPLGYNLDSLGFPAVVGAWSGMWQMQLGIEFRNRLAAPPEIFVFHGGNQALQAALMGIAEARRERVGTEKPATVLVPVPSFSCPLDQMALQGMQAYFLPPVDPGMDPEVEDLDRVPDDVDIDGVYMMPVNNPTGRTLEPENLRAFVDGVLARWPHAGVVLDSVYVRLHPRYRELLAWFNEDPKYADSVVFIDSLSKSHGVTGLRSGALLTRSDHLRDGILRYAQNVMAGPSNAMQAVVLGLIGPHASREEEFSDYLIRLQVRIGNHLQRRRQLLLRDAFERWSEYLSDDQPILPDPVNFDWQGSMYAAPQFSDRCIEQAEQRNLSPSVSFYLDSGIAGVPLEGFCRNRGLERHGLLINADTDELTAFQKRASRFVRLSFGMTPPPRRRRATDTG
;
A
#
# COMPACT_ATOMS: atom_id res chain seq x y z
N MET A 1 -30.24 -16.95 2.34
CA MET A 1 -29.05 -17.30 3.13
C MET A 1 -28.86 -18.80 3.03
N GLN A 2 -27.67 -19.27 2.69
CA GLN A 2 -27.36 -20.69 2.82
C GLN A 2 -27.41 -21.03 4.31
N ASP A 3 -28.09 -22.13 4.66
CA ASP A 3 -28.15 -22.62 6.02
C ASP A 3 -26.80 -23.31 6.33
N TYR A 4 -25.95 -22.66 7.11
CA TYR A 4 -24.67 -23.22 7.52
C TYR A 4 -24.80 -24.13 8.76
N GLY A 5 -26.03 -24.33 9.28
CA GLY A 5 -26.36 -25.25 10.37
C GLY A 5 -25.85 -24.81 11.76
N ASP A 6 -26.35 -25.47 12.79
CA ASP A 6 -25.89 -25.32 14.16
C ASP A 6 -24.58 -26.09 14.33
N GLY A 7 -23.50 -25.37 14.64
CA GLY A 7 -22.17 -25.92 14.92
C GLY A 7 -21.41 -24.99 15.87
N ASN A 8 -20.26 -25.45 16.39
CA ASN A 8 -19.41 -24.52 17.10
C ASN A 8 -18.89 -23.45 16.10
N GLU A 9 -18.49 -22.30 16.62
CA GLU A 9 -18.09 -21.12 15.83
C GLU A 9 -16.96 -21.44 14.81
N GLN A 10 -16.04 -22.31 15.18
CA GLN A 10 -14.94 -22.76 14.33
C GLN A 10 -15.43 -23.58 13.14
N ASP A 11 -16.38 -24.49 13.34
CA ASP A 11 -16.97 -25.32 12.27
C ASP A 11 -17.77 -24.44 11.30
N VAL A 12 -18.47 -23.43 11.80
CA VAL A 12 -19.20 -22.47 10.96
C VAL A 12 -18.23 -21.66 10.12
N ARG A 13 -17.14 -21.12 10.70
CA ARG A 13 -16.08 -20.41 9.96
C ARG A 13 -15.49 -21.27 8.85
N PHE A 14 -15.18 -22.53 9.17
CA PHE A 14 -14.61 -23.45 8.17
C PHE A 14 -15.56 -23.70 7.01
N ARG A 15 -16.85 -23.94 7.26
CA ARG A 15 -17.84 -24.15 6.18
C ARG A 15 -18.05 -22.91 5.33
N VAL A 16 -18.12 -21.72 5.94
CA VAL A 16 -18.22 -20.44 5.22
C VAL A 16 -16.96 -20.21 4.37
N PHE A 17 -15.76 -20.43 4.92
CA PHE A 17 -14.51 -20.31 4.19
C PHE A 17 -14.47 -21.26 2.97
N GLU A 18 -14.76 -22.54 3.17
CA GLU A 18 -14.78 -23.54 2.10
C GLU A 18 -15.80 -23.21 1.01
N SER A 19 -16.95 -22.62 1.34
CA SER A 19 -17.95 -22.22 0.35
C SER A 19 -17.45 -21.15 -0.64
N PHE A 20 -16.53 -20.27 -0.22
CA PHE A 20 -15.95 -19.23 -1.07
C PHE A 20 -14.62 -19.63 -1.72
N ARG A 21 -13.94 -20.67 -1.20
CA ARG A 21 -12.64 -21.13 -1.69
C ARG A 21 -12.59 -21.39 -3.20
N PRO A 22 -13.57 -22.06 -3.83
CA PRO A 22 -13.53 -22.31 -5.27
C PRO A 22 -13.50 -21.02 -6.11
N THR A 23 -14.20 -19.99 -5.65
CA THR A 23 -14.34 -18.71 -6.38
C THR A 23 -13.12 -17.80 -6.18
N PHE A 24 -12.51 -17.80 -4.98
CA PHE A 24 -11.49 -16.82 -4.57
C PHE A 24 -10.15 -17.45 -4.22
N ALA A 25 -9.87 -18.70 -4.62
CA ALA A 25 -8.63 -19.39 -4.30
C ALA A 25 -7.35 -18.64 -4.74
N SER A 26 -7.44 -17.85 -5.82
CA SER A 26 -6.33 -17.02 -6.33
C SER A 26 -6.28 -15.61 -5.74
N ALA A 27 -7.21 -15.25 -4.86
CA ALA A 27 -7.31 -13.92 -4.28
C ALA A 27 -7.52 -14.01 -2.75
N PRO A 28 -6.47 -14.35 -1.97
CA PRO A 28 -6.57 -14.60 -0.52
C PRO A 28 -7.23 -13.45 0.26
N ILE A 29 -6.92 -12.21 -0.08
CA ILE A 29 -7.52 -11.02 0.56
C ILE A 29 -9.04 -11.03 0.37
N ARG A 30 -9.51 -11.33 -0.85
CA ARG A 30 -10.96 -11.35 -1.16
C ARG A 30 -11.65 -12.54 -0.51
N LEU A 31 -10.99 -13.71 -0.48
CA LEU A 31 -11.49 -14.89 0.20
C LEU A 31 -11.75 -14.61 1.68
N MET A 32 -10.74 -14.10 2.39
CA MET A 32 -10.84 -13.77 3.80
C MET A 32 -11.88 -12.67 4.05
N SER A 33 -11.91 -11.62 3.24
CA SER A 33 -12.88 -10.52 3.38
C SER A 33 -14.32 -10.99 3.22
N ARG A 34 -14.59 -11.88 2.27
CA ARG A 34 -15.94 -12.44 2.05
C ARG A 34 -16.34 -13.35 3.19
N THR A 35 -15.44 -14.20 3.66
CA THR A 35 -15.69 -15.08 4.80
C THR A 35 -16.06 -14.26 6.05
N VAL A 36 -15.24 -13.26 6.42
CA VAL A 36 -15.53 -12.37 7.55
C VAL A 36 -16.84 -11.60 7.38
N SER A 37 -17.12 -11.06 6.19
CA SER A 37 -18.36 -10.34 5.93
C SER A 37 -19.59 -11.23 6.14
N THR A 38 -19.52 -12.50 5.73
CA THR A 38 -20.58 -13.47 5.92
C THR A 38 -20.73 -13.84 7.40
N MET A 39 -19.62 -14.12 8.11
CA MET A 39 -19.63 -14.40 9.54
C MET A 39 -20.29 -13.26 10.33
N ARG A 40 -19.91 -12.01 10.04
CA ARG A 40 -20.54 -10.82 10.65
C ARG A 40 -22.03 -10.71 10.36
N SER A 41 -22.48 -11.04 9.15
CA SER A 41 -23.92 -11.04 8.82
C SER A 41 -24.70 -12.11 9.58
N MET A 42 -24.01 -13.13 10.12
CA MET A 42 -24.54 -14.18 10.98
C MET A 42 -24.43 -13.87 12.48
N GLY A 43 -23.89 -12.70 12.85
CA GLY A 43 -23.78 -12.23 14.23
C GLY A 43 -22.46 -12.56 14.94
N TYR A 44 -21.44 -13.06 14.23
CA TYR A 44 -20.12 -13.31 14.79
C TYR A 44 -19.23 -12.05 14.78
N ASP A 45 -18.35 -11.92 15.76
CA ASP A 45 -17.45 -10.77 15.93
C ASP A 45 -16.10 -10.93 15.19
N ASP A 46 -16.08 -11.56 14.02
CA ASP A 46 -14.87 -11.79 13.24
C ASP A 46 -14.21 -10.49 12.79
N LEU A 47 -12.87 -10.43 12.85
CA LEU A 47 -12.09 -9.24 12.54
C LEU A 47 -11.51 -9.27 11.12
N ALA A 48 -11.88 -8.27 10.31
CA ALA A 48 -11.41 -8.14 8.92
C ALA A 48 -10.00 -7.51 8.82
N SER A 49 -8.99 -8.10 9.47
CA SER A 49 -7.60 -7.63 9.41
C SER A 49 -6.91 -7.90 8.06
N ALA A 50 -7.63 -8.48 7.08
CA ALA A 50 -7.12 -8.71 5.75
C ALA A 50 -7.19 -7.47 4.83
N ILE A 51 -8.03 -6.46 5.15
CA ILE A 51 -8.27 -5.29 4.30
C ILE A 51 -7.45 -4.11 4.78
N GLY A 52 -6.57 -3.60 3.92
CA GLY A 52 -5.80 -2.38 4.17
C GLY A 52 -6.58 -1.13 3.82
N ASP A 53 -7.54 -0.76 4.65
CA ASP A 53 -8.32 0.47 4.55
C ASP A 53 -8.44 1.16 5.90
N LEU A 54 -8.91 2.41 5.90
CA LEU A 54 -9.20 3.19 7.09
C LEU A 54 -10.73 3.34 7.21
N ASP A 55 -11.31 2.85 8.28
CA ASP A 55 -12.71 3.10 8.61
C ASP A 55 -12.82 4.04 9.82
N TRP A 56 -13.11 5.27 9.54
CA TRP A 56 -13.27 6.33 10.52
C TRP A 56 -14.47 6.13 11.47
N ARG A 57 -15.43 5.30 11.06
CA ARG A 57 -16.66 5.03 11.83
C ARG A 57 -16.47 3.98 12.93
N THR A 58 -15.37 3.24 12.89
CA THR A 58 -15.12 2.13 13.83
C THR A 58 -14.46 2.56 15.14
N VAL A 59 -14.38 3.87 15.40
CA VAL A 59 -13.93 4.39 16.69
C VAL A 59 -15.07 4.24 17.66
N PRO A 60 -14.89 3.49 18.80
CA PRO A 60 -15.91 3.43 19.81
C PRO A 60 -16.16 4.81 20.40
N ALA A 61 -17.44 5.18 20.52
CA ALA A 61 -17.86 6.40 21.21
C ALA A 61 -17.46 6.41 22.69
N ASP A 62 -17.06 5.26 23.24
CA ASP A 62 -16.68 5.10 24.65
C ASP A 62 -15.19 5.36 24.93
N ASP A 63 -14.38 5.61 23.91
CA ASP A 63 -12.97 6.00 24.11
C ASP A 63 -12.92 7.51 24.33
N SER A 64 -13.37 7.94 25.56
CA SER A 64 -13.43 9.32 26.00
C SER A 64 -12.08 10.06 25.97
N ASP A 65 -10.98 9.33 25.77
CA ASP A 65 -9.63 9.87 25.69
C ASP A 65 -9.21 10.26 24.27
N ASP A 66 -10.02 9.93 23.23
CA ASP A 66 -9.76 10.38 21.86
C ASP A 66 -11.06 10.84 21.15
N PRO A 67 -11.60 12.01 21.55
CA PRO A 67 -12.81 12.58 20.95
C PRO A 67 -12.66 12.97 19.49
N PHE A 68 -11.49 12.74 18.94
CA PHE A 68 -10.94 13.32 17.72
C PHE A 68 -11.57 12.87 16.41
N LEU A 69 -11.99 11.62 16.27
CA LEU A 69 -12.04 11.04 14.92
C LEU A 69 -13.33 11.32 14.16
N ARG A 70 -14.44 11.45 14.82
CA ARG A 70 -15.72 11.72 14.16
C ARG A 70 -15.87 13.18 13.79
N ASP A 71 -15.66 14.05 14.76
CA ASP A 71 -15.89 15.49 14.62
C ASP A 71 -14.83 16.14 13.72
N ASP A 72 -13.59 15.66 13.79
CA ASP A 72 -12.50 16.17 12.95
C ASP A 72 -12.58 15.66 11.51
N TRP A 73 -13.07 14.45 11.28
CA TRP A 73 -13.33 13.93 9.94
C TRP A 73 -14.49 14.69 9.28
N GLU A 74 -15.58 14.96 10.04
CA GLU A 74 -16.67 15.81 9.59
C GLU A 74 -16.17 17.24 9.33
N ALA A 75 -15.31 17.80 10.19
CA ALA A 75 -14.69 19.10 10.02
C ALA A 75 -13.74 19.17 8.80
N LEU A 76 -13.11 18.04 8.39
CA LEU A 76 -12.32 17.97 7.17
C LEU A 76 -13.21 17.80 5.93
N LEU A 77 -14.16 16.88 5.98
CA LEU A 77 -14.95 16.52 4.81
C LEU A 77 -16.00 17.57 4.45
N VAL A 78 -16.66 18.19 5.43
CA VAL A 78 -17.69 19.20 5.15
C VAL A 78 -17.12 20.38 4.39
N PRO A 79 -15.98 21.00 4.78
CA PRO A 79 -15.32 22.00 3.96
C PRO A 79 -14.90 21.47 2.60
N ALA A 80 -14.34 20.25 2.54
CA ALA A 80 -13.92 19.64 1.29
C ALA A 80 -15.09 19.45 0.31
N PHE A 81 -16.25 18.97 0.78
CA PHE A 81 -17.44 18.84 -0.05
C PHE A 81 -18.06 20.20 -0.42
N THR A 82 -17.96 21.20 0.45
CA THR A 82 -18.39 22.58 0.16
C THR A 82 -17.52 23.17 -0.95
N HIS A 83 -16.21 23.03 -0.85
CA HIS A 83 -15.27 23.44 -1.90
C HIS A 83 -15.49 22.65 -3.20
N MET A 84 -15.76 21.36 -3.11
CA MET A 84 -16.11 20.53 -4.26
C MET A 84 -17.33 21.08 -4.98
N SER A 85 -18.39 21.46 -4.26
CA SER A 85 -19.58 22.08 -4.86
C SER A 85 -19.24 23.37 -5.58
N GLY A 86 -18.42 24.23 -4.98
CA GLY A 86 -17.91 25.46 -5.60
C GLY A 86 -17.11 25.20 -6.88
N TRP A 87 -16.19 24.24 -6.82
CA TRP A 87 -15.39 23.83 -7.98
C TRP A 87 -16.24 23.20 -9.09
N LEU A 88 -17.18 22.32 -8.76
CA LEU A 88 -18.12 21.79 -9.72
C LEU A 88 -18.95 22.90 -10.38
N HIS A 89 -19.31 23.94 -9.63
CA HIS A 89 -20.01 25.09 -10.17
C HIS A 89 -19.11 25.96 -11.09
N GLN A 90 -17.83 26.15 -10.75
CA GLN A 90 -16.86 26.84 -11.58
C GLN A 90 -16.47 26.03 -12.83
N LEU A 91 -16.36 24.71 -12.69
CA LEU A 91 -16.19 23.77 -13.79
C LEU A 91 -17.48 23.62 -14.61
N ALA A 92 -18.61 24.16 -14.14
CA ALA A 92 -19.97 23.96 -14.62
C ALA A 92 -20.28 24.55 -16.00
N ALA A 93 -19.34 25.26 -16.60
CA ALA A 93 -19.48 25.46 -18.04
C ALA A 93 -19.52 24.13 -18.81
N ARG A 94 -18.86 23.07 -18.31
CA ARG A 94 -18.93 21.67 -18.82
C ARG A 94 -18.52 20.62 -17.74
N PRO A 95 -19.24 20.46 -16.63
CA PRO A 95 -18.81 19.54 -15.56
C PRO A 95 -18.84 18.08 -15.99
N LEU A 96 -19.59 17.74 -17.03
CA LEU A 96 -19.73 16.41 -17.62
C LEU A 96 -19.06 16.28 -18.99
N GLY A 97 -18.35 17.32 -19.44
CA GLY A 97 -17.61 17.31 -20.69
C GLY A 97 -16.23 16.68 -20.56
N TYR A 98 -15.61 16.38 -21.69
CA TYR A 98 -14.22 15.95 -21.75
C TYR A 98 -13.30 16.99 -21.09
N ASN A 99 -12.42 16.52 -20.22
CA ASN A 99 -11.25 17.26 -19.83
C ASN A 99 -10.24 17.16 -20.98
N LEU A 100 -9.93 18.26 -21.64
CA LEU A 100 -8.95 18.30 -22.73
C LEU A 100 -7.52 18.19 -22.19
N ASP A 101 -7.31 18.37 -20.89
CA ASP A 101 -6.04 18.18 -20.24
C ASP A 101 -5.98 16.79 -19.60
N SER A 102 -5.31 15.87 -20.31
CA SER A 102 -5.14 14.47 -19.86
C SER A 102 -4.24 14.33 -18.63
N LEU A 103 -3.57 15.38 -18.20
CA LEU A 103 -2.67 15.37 -17.03
C LEU A 103 -3.40 15.73 -15.74
N GLY A 104 -4.55 16.34 -15.84
CA GLY A 104 -5.34 16.90 -14.74
C GLY A 104 -5.49 18.42 -14.86
N PHE A 105 -6.49 18.98 -14.18
CA PHE A 105 -6.66 20.44 -14.14
C PHE A 105 -5.43 21.12 -13.53
N PRO A 106 -4.98 22.26 -14.06
CA PRO A 106 -3.84 23.00 -13.51
C PRO A 106 -3.95 23.27 -12.01
N ALA A 107 -5.17 23.54 -11.50
CA ALA A 107 -5.42 23.73 -10.08
C ALA A 107 -5.16 22.45 -9.27
N VAL A 108 -5.51 21.27 -9.79
CA VAL A 108 -5.25 19.97 -9.13
C VAL A 108 -3.76 19.65 -9.11
N VAL A 109 -3.09 19.86 -10.25
CA VAL A 109 -1.62 19.72 -10.36
C VAL A 109 -0.92 20.66 -9.36
N GLY A 110 -1.39 21.92 -9.27
CA GLY A 110 -0.89 22.89 -8.30
C GLY A 110 -1.12 22.46 -6.85
N ALA A 111 -2.28 21.87 -6.55
CA ALA A 111 -2.60 21.36 -5.21
C ALA A 111 -1.68 20.18 -4.81
N TRP A 112 -1.46 19.21 -5.68
CA TRP A 112 -0.50 18.11 -5.46
C TRP A 112 0.92 18.65 -5.26
N SER A 113 1.36 19.54 -6.15
CA SER A 113 2.67 20.19 -6.04
C SER A 113 2.85 20.92 -4.70
N GLY A 114 1.86 21.74 -4.30
CA GLY A 114 1.89 22.46 -3.03
C GLY A 114 1.95 21.50 -1.84
N MET A 115 1.13 20.47 -1.82
CA MET A 115 1.12 19.46 -0.77
C MET A 115 2.48 18.74 -0.66
N TRP A 116 3.05 18.26 -1.76
CA TRP A 116 4.34 17.58 -1.74
C TRP A 116 5.49 18.50 -1.31
N GLN A 117 5.49 19.74 -1.76
CA GLN A 117 6.49 20.73 -1.33
C GLN A 117 6.41 20.97 0.18
N MET A 118 5.20 21.14 0.71
CA MET A 118 5.02 21.49 2.12
C MET A 118 5.20 20.28 3.05
N GLN A 119 4.71 19.11 2.63
CA GLN A 119 4.72 17.90 3.48
C GLN A 119 5.97 17.05 3.30
N LEU A 120 6.48 16.91 2.09
CA LEU A 120 7.62 16.03 1.78
C LEU A 120 8.89 16.79 1.41
N GLY A 121 8.87 18.14 1.38
CA GLY A 121 10.00 18.94 0.99
C GLY A 121 10.41 18.81 -0.48
N ILE A 122 9.57 18.22 -1.33
CA ILE A 122 9.88 18.03 -2.75
C ILE A 122 9.73 19.38 -3.48
N GLU A 123 10.82 19.87 -4.03
CA GLU A 123 10.83 21.11 -4.84
C GLU A 123 10.43 20.81 -6.29
N PHE A 124 9.76 21.78 -6.91
CA PHE A 124 9.34 21.70 -8.32
C PHE A 124 10.02 22.80 -9.12
N ARG A 125 10.66 22.43 -10.23
CA ARG A 125 11.35 23.37 -11.12
C ARG A 125 10.35 24.31 -11.81
N ASN A 126 9.21 23.74 -12.26
CA ASN A 126 8.13 24.52 -12.84
C ASN A 126 6.79 23.79 -12.72
N ARG A 127 5.81 24.43 -12.06
CA ARG A 127 4.52 23.79 -11.76
C ARG A 127 3.58 23.69 -12.96
N LEU A 128 3.76 24.54 -13.98
CA LEU A 128 2.83 24.71 -15.09
C LEU A 128 3.49 24.69 -16.48
N ALA A 129 4.82 24.49 -16.55
CA ALA A 129 5.51 24.48 -17.83
C ALA A 129 5.66 23.08 -18.44
N ALA A 130 5.82 23.02 -19.72
CA ALA A 130 6.26 21.84 -20.43
C ALA A 130 7.78 21.65 -20.28
N PRO A 131 8.28 20.42 -20.04
CA PRO A 131 7.50 19.20 -19.94
C PRO A 131 6.82 19.01 -18.58
N PRO A 132 5.66 18.33 -18.51
CA PRO A 132 4.95 18.09 -17.24
C PRO A 132 5.74 17.19 -16.31
N GLU A 133 5.74 17.53 -15.01
CA GLU A 133 6.36 16.70 -13.95
C GLU A 133 5.32 15.90 -13.17
N ILE A 134 4.06 16.37 -13.12
CA ILE A 134 2.98 15.79 -12.33
C ILE A 134 1.86 15.30 -13.25
N PHE A 135 1.39 14.09 -12.95
CA PHE A 135 0.29 13.42 -13.64
C PHE A 135 -0.75 12.96 -12.63
N VAL A 136 -2.01 13.29 -12.84
CA VAL A 136 -3.12 12.90 -11.96
C VAL A 136 -3.80 11.65 -12.48
N PHE A 137 -4.07 10.67 -11.58
CA PHE A 137 -4.62 9.36 -11.92
C PHE A 137 -5.78 8.96 -11.00
N HIS A 138 -6.56 7.95 -11.41
CA HIS A 138 -7.59 7.34 -10.58
C HIS A 138 -6.99 6.39 -9.53
N GLY A 139 -6.27 6.96 -8.54
CA GLY A 139 -5.61 6.26 -7.46
C GLY A 139 -4.20 5.77 -7.79
N GLY A 140 -3.45 5.40 -6.73
CA GLY A 140 -2.06 4.96 -6.85
C GLY A 140 -1.87 3.75 -7.79
N ASN A 141 -2.81 2.80 -7.84
CA ASN A 141 -2.70 1.65 -8.73
C ASN A 141 -2.64 2.02 -10.21
N GLN A 142 -3.37 3.06 -10.64
CA GLN A 142 -3.31 3.50 -12.03
C GLN A 142 -2.04 4.30 -12.29
N ALA A 143 -1.58 5.07 -11.32
CA ALA A 143 -0.29 5.74 -11.39
C ALA A 143 0.88 4.73 -11.48
N LEU A 144 0.82 3.62 -10.72
CA LEU A 144 1.77 2.51 -10.81
C LEU A 144 1.79 1.91 -12.22
N GLN A 145 0.62 1.63 -12.78
CA GLN A 145 0.53 1.09 -14.14
C GLN A 145 1.15 2.04 -15.18
N ALA A 146 0.94 3.34 -15.01
CA ALA A 146 1.56 4.35 -15.89
C ALA A 146 3.09 4.38 -15.73
N ALA A 147 3.61 4.28 -14.50
CA ALA A 147 5.04 4.21 -14.25
C ALA A 147 5.69 2.97 -14.90
N LEU A 148 5.05 1.81 -14.77
CA LEU A 148 5.50 0.58 -15.44
C LEU A 148 5.49 0.71 -16.97
N MET A 149 4.48 1.39 -17.54
CA MET A 149 4.48 1.71 -18.96
C MET A 149 5.63 2.63 -19.36
N GLY A 150 6.00 3.59 -18.48
CA GLY A 150 7.19 4.43 -18.67
C GLY A 150 8.46 3.58 -18.79
N ILE A 151 8.67 2.65 -17.86
CA ILE A 151 9.81 1.72 -17.87
C ILE A 151 9.80 0.85 -19.16
N ALA A 152 8.64 0.29 -19.50
CA ALA A 152 8.53 -0.57 -20.69
C ALA A 152 8.85 0.19 -22.00
N GLU A 153 8.41 1.44 -22.08
CA GLU A 153 8.69 2.27 -23.27
C GLU A 153 10.15 2.69 -23.33
N ALA A 154 10.74 3.13 -22.20
CA ALA A 154 12.16 3.45 -22.11
C ALA A 154 13.05 2.25 -22.53
N ARG A 155 12.65 1.03 -22.14
CA ARG A 155 13.31 -0.20 -22.58
C ARG A 155 13.22 -0.37 -24.10
N ARG A 156 12.02 -0.19 -24.69
CA ARG A 156 11.83 -0.31 -26.14
C ARG A 156 12.69 0.68 -26.93
N GLU A 157 12.80 1.90 -26.44
CA GLU A 157 13.64 2.93 -27.06
C GLU A 157 15.12 2.60 -26.97
N ARG A 158 15.57 2.03 -25.83
CA ARG A 158 16.97 1.69 -25.59
C ARG A 158 17.45 0.49 -26.40
N VAL A 159 16.66 -0.59 -26.47
CA VAL A 159 17.12 -1.89 -27.02
C VAL A 159 16.18 -2.52 -28.05
N GLY A 160 15.08 -1.85 -28.42
CA GLY A 160 14.08 -2.37 -29.35
C GLY A 160 12.98 -3.20 -28.66
N THR A 161 12.05 -3.70 -29.46
CA THR A 161 10.80 -4.30 -28.98
C THR A 161 10.88 -5.79 -28.64
N GLU A 162 11.98 -6.46 -28.97
CA GLU A 162 12.06 -7.93 -28.88
C GLU A 162 12.25 -8.45 -27.45
N LYS A 163 12.78 -7.62 -26.54
CA LYS A 163 13.03 -8.01 -25.16
C LYS A 163 12.12 -7.26 -24.20
N PRO A 164 11.37 -7.97 -23.34
CA PRO A 164 10.55 -7.33 -22.32
C PRO A 164 11.41 -6.54 -21.33
N ALA A 165 10.84 -5.51 -20.72
CA ALA A 165 11.48 -4.82 -19.62
C ALA A 165 11.50 -5.70 -18.37
N THR A 166 12.59 -5.63 -17.60
CA THR A 166 12.77 -6.36 -16.34
C THR A 166 12.72 -5.40 -15.17
N VAL A 167 11.87 -5.72 -14.19
CA VAL A 167 11.70 -4.94 -12.96
C VAL A 167 12.21 -5.74 -11.76
N LEU A 168 13.15 -5.16 -11.02
CA LEU A 168 13.60 -5.66 -9.73
C LEU A 168 12.56 -5.32 -8.66
N VAL A 169 12.18 -6.32 -7.87
CA VAL A 169 11.18 -6.17 -6.80
C VAL A 169 11.72 -6.77 -5.51
N PRO A 170 12.14 -5.97 -4.53
CA PRO A 170 12.36 -6.48 -3.18
C PRO A 170 11.08 -7.10 -2.62
N VAL A 171 11.14 -8.35 -2.17
CA VAL A 171 10.00 -9.08 -1.62
C VAL A 171 10.14 -9.30 -0.12
N PRO A 172 9.05 -9.28 0.67
CA PRO A 172 7.64 -9.25 0.28
C PRO A 172 7.19 -7.87 -0.17
N SER A 173 6.34 -7.80 -1.18
CA SER A 173 5.89 -6.54 -1.76
C SER A 173 4.41 -6.55 -2.14
N PHE A 174 3.82 -5.37 -2.28
CA PHE A 174 2.43 -5.21 -2.70
C PHE A 174 2.18 -5.91 -4.04
N SER A 175 1.11 -6.71 -4.12
CA SER A 175 0.90 -7.63 -5.24
C SER A 175 0.36 -6.99 -6.52
N CYS A 176 -0.34 -5.84 -6.44
CA CYS A 176 -0.95 -5.25 -7.64
C CYS A 176 0.04 -4.89 -8.76
N PRO A 177 1.21 -4.29 -8.48
CA PRO A 177 2.20 -4.03 -9.53
C PRO A 177 2.70 -5.31 -10.22
N LEU A 178 2.78 -6.42 -9.48
CA LEU A 178 3.19 -7.71 -10.03
C LEU A 178 2.18 -8.22 -11.06
N ASP A 179 0.89 -8.10 -10.77
CA ASP A 179 -0.16 -8.42 -11.74
C ASP A 179 -0.13 -7.47 -12.95
N GLN A 180 0.16 -6.20 -12.71
CA GLN A 180 0.30 -5.21 -13.79
C GLN A 180 1.51 -5.51 -14.69
N MET A 181 2.64 -5.92 -14.13
CA MET A 181 3.82 -6.40 -14.89
C MET A 181 3.43 -7.60 -15.75
N ALA A 182 2.77 -8.60 -15.18
CA ALA A 182 2.32 -9.79 -15.91
C ALA A 182 1.38 -9.43 -17.07
N LEU A 183 0.42 -8.51 -16.86
CA LEU A 183 -0.51 -8.05 -17.88
C LEU A 183 0.18 -7.27 -19.02
N GLN A 184 1.29 -6.62 -18.73
CA GLN A 184 2.07 -5.85 -19.70
C GLN A 184 3.18 -6.70 -20.37
N GLY A 185 3.31 -7.98 -20.01
CA GLY A 185 4.35 -8.86 -20.50
C GLY A 185 5.76 -8.48 -20.04
N MET A 186 5.88 -7.74 -18.92
CA MET A 186 7.16 -7.37 -18.32
C MET A 186 7.68 -8.54 -17.50
N GLN A 187 8.99 -8.67 -17.42
CA GLN A 187 9.67 -9.60 -16.53
C GLN A 187 9.86 -8.99 -15.15
N ALA A 188 9.90 -9.86 -14.14
CA ALA A 188 10.25 -9.49 -12.78
C ALA A 188 11.45 -10.32 -12.29
N TYR A 189 12.31 -9.70 -11.50
CA TYR A 189 13.32 -10.35 -10.68
C TYR A 189 12.97 -10.08 -9.22
N PHE A 190 12.62 -11.12 -8.46
CA PHE A 190 12.34 -10.96 -7.04
C PHE A 190 13.65 -10.99 -6.26
N LEU A 191 13.85 -9.96 -5.44
CA LEU A 191 15.01 -9.83 -4.57
C LEU A 191 14.61 -10.14 -3.12
N PRO A 192 14.90 -11.36 -2.62
CA PRO A 192 14.62 -11.73 -1.24
C PRO A 192 15.66 -11.06 -0.32
N PRO A 193 15.28 -10.19 0.64
CA PRO A 193 16.23 -9.61 1.57
C PRO A 193 16.84 -10.66 2.49
N VAL A 194 18.11 -10.48 2.85
CA VAL A 194 18.83 -11.32 3.84
C VAL A 194 18.40 -10.93 5.26
N ASP A 195 18.12 -9.64 5.47
CA ASP A 195 17.68 -9.13 6.77
C ASP A 195 16.51 -9.94 7.35
N PRO A 196 16.58 -10.37 8.63
CA PRO A 196 15.46 -11.06 9.30
C PRO A 196 14.16 -10.24 9.31
N GLY A 197 14.24 -8.92 9.37
CA GLY A 197 13.11 -7.99 9.29
C GLY A 197 12.54 -7.84 7.89
N MET A 198 13.16 -8.46 6.88
CA MET A 198 12.77 -8.41 5.47
C MET A 198 12.87 -7.02 4.83
N ASP A 199 13.77 -6.17 5.31
CA ASP A 199 14.11 -4.91 4.67
C ASP A 199 15.20 -5.13 3.62
N PRO A 200 15.08 -4.57 2.40
CA PRO A 200 16.14 -4.66 1.41
C PRO A 200 17.31 -3.77 1.78
N GLU A 201 18.52 -4.30 1.65
CA GLU A 201 19.78 -3.62 1.84
C GLU A 201 20.54 -3.49 0.52
N VAL A 202 21.45 -2.53 0.42
CA VAL A 202 22.23 -2.31 -0.82
C VAL A 202 23.06 -3.53 -1.19
N GLU A 203 23.56 -4.28 -0.22
CA GLU A 203 24.32 -5.52 -0.38
C GLU A 203 23.49 -6.65 -1.03
N ASP A 204 22.17 -6.60 -0.89
CA ASP A 204 21.29 -7.56 -1.56
C ASP A 204 21.42 -7.49 -3.10
N LEU A 205 21.78 -6.32 -3.64
CA LEU A 205 21.96 -6.13 -5.08
C LEU A 205 23.10 -6.99 -5.65
N ASP A 206 24.11 -7.33 -4.86
CA ASP A 206 25.24 -8.17 -5.30
C ASP A 206 24.81 -9.59 -5.66
N ARG A 207 23.62 -10.02 -5.21
CA ARG A 207 23.05 -11.35 -5.51
C ARG A 207 22.30 -11.40 -6.84
N VAL A 208 22.04 -10.25 -7.46
CA VAL A 208 21.46 -10.22 -8.82
C VAL A 208 22.58 -10.60 -9.81
N PRO A 209 22.41 -11.62 -10.66
CA PRO A 209 23.45 -11.99 -11.63
C PRO A 209 23.81 -10.84 -12.59
N ASP A 210 25.09 -10.79 -13.01
CA ASP A 210 25.59 -9.69 -13.85
C ASP A 210 24.98 -9.65 -15.26
N ASP A 211 24.45 -10.78 -15.73
CA ASP A 211 23.76 -10.91 -17.01
C ASP A 211 22.29 -10.47 -16.98
N VAL A 212 21.76 -10.15 -15.79
CA VAL A 212 20.41 -9.63 -15.63
C VAL A 212 20.39 -8.12 -15.76
N ASP A 213 19.82 -7.62 -16.85
CA ASP A 213 19.68 -6.19 -17.16
C ASP A 213 18.36 -5.67 -16.54
N ILE A 214 18.45 -4.87 -15.50
CA ILE A 214 17.31 -4.29 -14.79
C ILE A 214 16.93 -2.94 -15.39
N ASP A 215 15.70 -2.83 -15.90
CA ASP A 215 15.15 -1.60 -16.48
C ASP A 215 14.40 -0.74 -15.48
N GLY A 216 13.97 -1.33 -14.37
CA GLY A 216 13.30 -0.60 -13.32
C GLY A 216 13.33 -1.32 -11.98
N VAL A 217 13.04 -0.57 -10.93
CA VAL A 217 12.87 -1.09 -9.57
C VAL A 217 11.54 -0.60 -9.04
N TYR A 218 10.77 -1.49 -8.42
CA TYR A 218 9.57 -1.13 -7.67
C TYR A 218 9.79 -1.38 -6.19
N MET A 219 9.61 -0.35 -5.37
CA MET A 219 9.72 -0.48 -3.93
C MET A 219 8.83 0.49 -3.16
N MET A 220 8.61 0.19 -1.89
CA MET A 220 7.78 0.99 -0.98
C MET A 220 8.64 1.44 0.21
N PRO A 221 8.86 2.76 0.40
CA PRO A 221 9.59 3.28 1.57
C PRO A 221 8.93 2.88 2.90
N VAL A 222 7.60 2.82 2.93
CA VAL A 222 6.78 2.26 4.01
C VAL A 222 6.09 1.02 3.47
N ASN A 223 6.54 -0.13 3.88
CA ASN A 223 6.25 -1.40 3.21
C ASN A 223 4.83 -1.93 3.50
N ASN A 224 4.19 -2.42 2.49
CA ASN A 224 3.05 -3.32 2.54
C ASN A 224 3.50 -4.64 1.90
N PRO A 225 3.70 -5.72 2.66
CA PRO A 225 2.89 -6.14 3.81
C PRO A 225 3.52 -6.02 5.20
N THR A 226 4.83 -5.80 5.35
CA THR A 226 5.50 -5.93 6.64
C THR A 226 5.11 -4.83 7.64
N GLY A 227 4.74 -3.67 7.13
CA GLY A 227 4.47 -2.48 7.94
C GLY A 227 5.73 -1.74 8.36
N ARG A 228 6.91 -2.22 7.94
CA ARG A 228 8.20 -1.58 8.25
C ARG A 228 8.44 -0.36 7.38
N THR A 229 9.25 0.54 7.87
CA THR A 229 9.72 1.72 7.14
C THR A 229 11.24 1.57 6.96
N LEU A 230 11.68 1.75 5.73
CA LEU A 230 13.11 1.85 5.45
C LEU A 230 13.64 3.17 6.03
N GLU A 231 14.76 3.10 6.76
CA GLU A 231 15.44 4.31 7.19
C GLU A 231 15.90 5.12 5.96
N PRO A 232 15.86 6.47 6.02
CA PRO A 232 16.16 7.32 4.87
C PRO A 232 17.51 7.02 4.24
N GLU A 233 18.51 6.74 5.08
CA GLU A 233 19.87 6.42 4.64
C GLU A 233 19.94 5.09 3.91
N ASN A 234 19.22 4.06 4.38
CA ASN A 234 19.17 2.75 3.75
C ASN A 234 18.39 2.81 2.42
N LEU A 235 17.25 3.53 2.40
CA LEU A 235 16.50 3.76 1.18
C LEU A 235 17.37 4.45 0.12
N ARG A 236 18.07 5.51 0.51
CA ARG A 236 19.00 6.24 -0.36
C ARG A 236 20.14 5.36 -0.87
N ALA A 237 20.79 4.63 0.03
CA ALA A 237 21.90 3.72 -0.31
C ALA A 237 21.44 2.65 -1.31
N PHE A 238 20.25 2.09 -1.11
CA PHE A 238 19.69 1.11 -2.04
C PHE A 238 19.44 1.72 -3.44
N VAL A 239 18.81 2.91 -3.51
CA VAL A 239 18.59 3.63 -4.78
C VAL A 239 19.92 3.98 -5.45
N ASP A 240 20.91 4.45 -4.69
CA ASP A 240 22.25 4.75 -5.21
C ASP A 240 22.94 3.50 -5.79
N GLY A 241 22.83 2.37 -5.08
CA GLY A 241 23.34 1.08 -5.56
C GLY A 241 22.69 0.62 -6.86
N VAL A 242 21.37 0.77 -6.95
CA VAL A 242 20.61 0.49 -8.19
C VAL A 242 21.10 1.35 -9.35
N LEU A 243 21.19 2.66 -9.16
CA LEU A 243 21.60 3.60 -10.22
C LEU A 243 23.09 3.47 -10.58
N ALA A 244 23.94 3.03 -9.65
CA ALA A 244 25.34 2.73 -9.94
C ALA A 244 25.48 1.49 -10.83
N ARG A 245 24.68 0.46 -10.58
CA ARG A 245 24.73 -0.80 -11.33
C ARG A 245 23.93 -0.74 -12.65
N TRP A 246 22.77 -0.10 -12.64
CA TRP A 246 21.88 0.07 -13.81
C TRP A 246 21.52 1.56 -14.00
N PRO A 247 22.40 2.37 -14.59
CA PRO A 247 22.20 3.83 -14.68
C PRO A 247 20.97 4.27 -15.48
N HIS A 248 20.38 3.36 -16.27
CA HIS A 248 19.17 3.59 -17.05
C HIS A 248 17.88 3.15 -16.33
N ALA A 249 17.99 2.54 -15.16
CA ALA A 249 16.83 2.00 -14.45
C ALA A 249 15.93 3.11 -13.90
N GLY A 250 14.61 2.94 -14.11
CA GLY A 250 13.59 3.78 -13.46
C GLY A 250 13.27 3.26 -12.07
N VAL A 251 13.38 4.11 -11.04
CA VAL A 251 13.06 3.73 -9.66
C VAL A 251 11.67 4.21 -9.28
N VAL A 252 10.72 3.29 -9.14
CA VAL A 252 9.34 3.59 -8.74
C VAL A 252 9.21 3.48 -7.22
N LEU A 253 9.04 4.62 -6.55
CA LEU A 253 8.78 4.70 -5.12
C LEU A 253 7.28 4.85 -4.87
N ASP A 254 6.64 3.77 -4.42
CA ASP A 254 5.23 3.80 -3.99
C ASP A 254 5.14 4.39 -2.59
N SER A 255 4.84 5.69 -2.54
CA SER A 255 4.90 6.51 -1.34
C SER A 255 3.53 6.72 -0.67
N VAL A 256 2.53 5.90 -1.00
CA VAL A 256 1.14 6.06 -0.54
C VAL A 256 0.96 5.99 0.99
N TYR A 257 1.91 5.40 1.71
CA TYR A 257 1.92 5.33 3.18
C TYR A 257 2.87 6.33 3.84
N VAL A 258 3.79 6.94 3.10
CA VAL A 258 4.85 7.80 3.65
C VAL A 258 4.29 8.91 4.54
N ARG A 259 3.19 9.54 4.13
CA ARG A 259 2.55 10.60 4.92
C ARG A 259 1.88 10.14 6.22
N LEU A 260 1.73 8.84 6.44
CA LEU A 260 1.30 8.28 7.72
C LEU A 260 2.47 8.13 8.71
N HIS A 261 3.71 8.22 8.24
CA HIS A 261 4.89 8.07 9.08
C HIS A 261 5.17 9.36 9.87
N PRO A 262 5.54 9.30 11.16
CA PRO A 262 5.81 10.49 11.97
C PRO A 262 6.98 11.31 11.44
N ARG A 263 7.98 10.66 10.85
CA ARG A 263 9.17 11.28 10.22
C ARG A 263 9.04 11.40 8.70
N TYR A 264 7.83 11.54 8.19
CA TYR A 264 7.54 11.51 6.74
C TYR A 264 8.35 12.52 5.92
N ARG A 265 8.74 13.65 6.51
CA ARG A 265 9.56 14.68 5.83
C ARG A 265 10.97 14.19 5.55
N GLU A 266 11.52 13.38 6.44
CA GLU A 266 12.90 12.88 6.35
C GLU A 266 13.04 11.76 5.32
N LEU A 267 12.00 10.94 5.16
CA LEU A 267 12.05 9.75 4.30
C LEU A 267 12.40 10.04 2.84
N LEU A 268 12.03 11.21 2.33
CA LEU A 268 12.22 11.58 0.92
C LEU A 268 13.02 12.87 0.74
N ALA A 269 13.61 13.46 1.81
CA ALA A 269 14.34 14.72 1.74
C ALA A 269 15.55 14.66 0.78
N TRP A 270 16.22 13.51 0.72
CA TRP A 270 17.39 13.26 -0.12
C TRP A 270 17.12 13.39 -1.63
N PHE A 271 15.86 13.30 -2.06
CA PHE A 271 15.50 13.36 -3.48
C PHE A 271 15.94 14.68 -4.18
N ASN A 272 15.97 15.78 -3.46
CA ASN A 272 16.35 17.08 -4.01
C ASN A 272 17.88 17.32 -4.01
N GLU A 273 18.66 16.46 -3.38
CA GLU A 273 20.09 16.69 -3.16
C GLU A 273 20.94 16.45 -4.41
N ASP A 274 20.51 15.53 -5.28
CA ASP A 274 21.26 15.17 -6.48
C ASP A 274 20.34 15.09 -7.73
N PRO A 275 20.71 15.76 -8.84
CA PRO A 275 19.95 15.68 -10.09
C PRO A 275 19.72 14.28 -10.62
N LYS A 276 20.59 13.30 -10.32
CA LYS A 276 20.43 11.90 -10.76
C LYS A 276 19.11 11.29 -10.32
N TYR A 277 18.60 11.66 -9.14
CA TYR A 277 17.31 11.17 -8.67
C TYR A 277 16.15 11.74 -9.48
N ALA A 278 16.28 13.01 -9.92
CA ALA A 278 15.28 13.64 -10.78
C ALA A 278 15.11 12.91 -12.12
N ASP A 279 16.21 12.36 -12.66
CA ASP A 279 16.21 11.70 -13.96
C ASP A 279 15.78 10.23 -13.91
N SER A 280 15.71 9.64 -12.72
CA SER A 280 15.47 8.19 -12.56
C SER A 280 14.30 7.84 -11.67
N VAL A 281 13.92 8.71 -10.71
CA VAL A 281 12.92 8.37 -9.69
C VAL A 281 11.52 8.83 -10.11
N VAL A 282 10.56 7.95 -9.90
CA VAL A 282 9.13 8.19 -10.03
C VAL A 282 8.49 8.06 -8.66
N PHE A 283 7.86 9.11 -8.16
CA PHE A 283 7.04 9.05 -6.94
C PHE A 283 5.59 8.77 -7.27
N ILE A 284 5.00 7.86 -6.53
CA ILE A 284 3.58 7.60 -6.58
C ILE A 284 2.97 7.90 -5.22
N ASP A 285 1.90 8.68 -5.22
CA ASP A 285 1.18 9.04 -4.02
C ASP A 285 -0.34 8.94 -4.22
N SER A 286 -1.07 8.86 -3.12
CA SER A 286 -2.52 8.75 -3.12
C SER A 286 -3.13 9.29 -1.83
N LEU A 287 -4.27 9.94 -1.95
CA LEU A 287 -5.07 10.35 -0.79
C LEU A 287 -5.77 9.16 -0.10
N SER A 288 -5.76 7.99 -0.76
CA SER A 288 -6.44 6.79 -0.27
C SER A 288 -6.09 6.43 1.17
N LYS A 289 -4.80 6.51 1.53
CA LYS A 289 -4.31 6.08 2.84
C LYS A 289 -4.16 7.25 3.81
N SER A 290 -3.50 8.31 3.36
CA SER A 290 -3.26 9.49 4.19
C SER A 290 -4.51 10.26 4.59
N HIS A 291 -5.58 10.18 3.80
CA HIS A 291 -6.86 10.85 4.08
C HIS A 291 -8.03 9.86 4.29
N GLY A 292 -7.77 8.54 4.21
CA GLY A 292 -8.81 7.52 4.40
C GLY A 292 -9.92 7.56 3.35
N VAL A 293 -9.60 8.00 2.14
CA VAL A 293 -10.59 8.21 1.06
C VAL A 293 -10.36 7.22 -0.10
N THR A 294 -10.14 5.97 0.21
CA THR A 294 -9.84 4.89 -0.76
C THR A 294 -10.86 4.79 -1.88
N GLY A 295 -12.13 5.06 -1.59
CA GLY A 295 -13.24 5.02 -2.56
C GLY A 295 -13.22 6.16 -3.58
N LEU A 296 -12.55 7.28 -3.30
CA LEU A 296 -12.46 8.42 -4.23
C LEU A 296 -11.55 8.15 -5.43
N ARG A 297 -10.70 7.15 -5.34
CA ARG A 297 -9.77 6.79 -6.41
C ARG A 297 -8.92 7.98 -6.87
N SER A 298 -8.23 8.65 -5.93
CA SER A 298 -7.35 9.78 -6.22
C SER A 298 -5.89 9.41 -5.99
N GLY A 299 -5.04 9.67 -6.98
CA GLY A 299 -3.60 9.50 -6.90
C GLY A 299 -2.89 10.42 -7.88
N ALA A 300 -1.60 10.56 -7.68
CA ALA A 300 -0.74 11.30 -8.59
C ALA A 300 0.63 10.63 -8.69
N LEU A 301 1.31 10.93 -9.78
CA LEU A 301 2.65 10.50 -10.10
C LEU A 301 3.49 11.76 -10.36
N LEU A 302 4.67 11.80 -9.77
CA LEU A 302 5.71 12.76 -10.06
C LEU A 302 6.87 12.07 -10.77
N THR A 303 7.31 12.61 -11.88
CA THR A 303 8.58 12.25 -12.53
C THR A 303 9.18 13.45 -13.21
N ARG A 304 10.50 13.57 -13.17
CA ARG A 304 11.31 14.51 -13.95
C ARG A 304 12.09 13.80 -15.03
N SER A 305 12.05 12.47 -15.06
CA SER A 305 12.75 11.65 -16.04
C SER A 305 12.17 11.84 -17.44
N ASP A 306 12.97 12.34 -18.34
CA ASP A 306 12.58 12.45 -19.76
C ASP A 306 12.34 11.08 -20.39
N HIS A 307 13.14 10.08 -19.99
CA HIS A 307 13.04 8.71 -20.51
C HIS A 307 11.73 8.00 -20.11
N LEU A 308 11.24 8.23 -18.88
CA LEU A 308 10.03 7.56 -18.39
C LEU A 308 8.76 8.34 -18.78
N ARG A 309 8.90 9.64 -19.00
CA ARG A 309 7.77 10.57 -19.20
C ARG A 309 6.93 10.22 -20.42
N ASP A 310 7.55 9.86 -21.54
CA ASP A 310 6.82 9.62 -22.78
C ASP A 310 5.86 8.44 -22.66
N GLY A 311 6.27 7.34 -22.06
CA GLY A 311 5.40 6.19 -21.79
C GLY A 311 4.26 6.54 -20.80
N ILE A 312 4.56 7.32 -19.76
CA ILE A 312 3.58 7.80 -18.78
C ILE A 312 2.56 8.73 -19.46
N LEU A 313 3.03 9.65 -20.29
CA LEU A 313 2.19 10.58 -21.04
C LEU A 313 1.28 9.85 -22.04
N ARG A 314 1.81 8.88 -22.79
CA ARG A 314 1.00 8.02 -23.67
C ARG A 314 -0.10 7.28 -22.91
N TYR A 315 0.22 6.76 -21.73
CA TYR A 315 -0.77 6.10 -20.89
C TYR A 315 -1.85 7.08 -20.45
N ALA A 316 -1.48 8.26 -19.94
CA ALA A 316 -2.42 9.28 -19.50
C ALA A 316 -3.36 9.74 -20.62
N GLN A 317 -2.82 9.92 -21.83
CA GLN A 317 -3.58 10.42 -22.97
C GLN A 317 -4.45 9.36 -23.65
N ASN A 318 -3.92 8.15 -23.83
CA ASN A 318 -4.54 7.17 -24.72
C ASN A 318 -5.22 6.02 -24.00
N VAL A 319 -4.83 5.72 -22.76
CA VAL A 319 -5.43 4.64 -21.96
C VAL A 319 -6.41 5.20 -20.95
N MET A 320 -6.02 6.25 -20.22
CA MET A 320 -6.88 6.89 -19.22
C MET A 320 -7.82 7.94 -19.87
N ALA A 321 -7.37 8.62 -20.90
CA ALA A 321 -8.06 9.76 -21.55
C ALA A 321 -8.36 10.94 -20.61
N GLY A 322 -7.56 11.07 -19.55
CA GLY A 322 -7.66 12.10 -18.52
C GLY A 322 -8.40 11.67 -17.26
N PRO A 323 -8.09 12.32 -16.13
CA PRO A 323 -8.72 12.03 -14.85
C PRO A 323 -10.17 12.55 -14.77
N SER A 324 -11.03 11.87 -14.00
CA SER A 324 -12.42 12.27 -13.78
C SER A 324 -12.55 13.67 -13.19
N ASN A 325 -13.38 14.52 -13.80
CA ASN A 325 -13.65 15.88 -13.30
C ASN A 325 -14.20 15.87 -11.88
N ALA A 326 -15.08 14.94 -11.55
CA ALA A 326 -15.66 14.79 -10.21
C ALA A 326 -14.57 14.44 -9.18
N MET A 327 -13.70 13.49 -9.50
CA MET A 327 -12.56 13.14 -8.64
C MET A 327 -11.65 14.36 -8.44
N GLN A 328 -11.33 15.08 -9.49
CA GLN A 328 -10.47 16.28 -9.42
C GLN A 328 -11.09 17.38 -8.55
N ALA A 329 -12.40 17.60 -8.62
CA ALA A 329 -13.10 18.54 -7.76
C ALA A 329 -13.01 18.15 -6.27
N VAL A 330 -13.12 16.85 -5.96
CA VAL A 330 -12.93 16.36 -4.58
C VAL A 330 -11.49 16.55 -4.11
N VAL A 331 -10.51 16.26 -4.96
CA VAL A 331 -9.10 16.49 -4.66
C VAL A 331 -8.83 17.96 -4.34
N LEU A 332 -9.40 18.87 -5.11
CA LEU A 332 -9.29 20.30 -4.84
C LEU A 332 -9.92 20.68 -3.50
N GLY A 333 -11.03 20.06 -3.11
CA GLY A 333 -11.61 20.28 -1.79
C GLY A 333 -10.70 19.78 -0.65
N LEU A 334 -10.01 18.66 -0.85
CA LEU A 334 -9.17 18.04 0.18
C LEU A 334 -7.77 18.66 0.31
N ILE A 335 -7.14 19.04 -0.81
CA ILE A 335 -5.76 19.50 -0.81
C ILE A 335 -5.55 20.84 -1.54
N GLY A 336 -6.61 21.46 -2.07
CA GLY A 336 -6.55 22.74 -2.78
C GLY A 336 -5.93 23.88 -1.98
N PRO A 337 -6.20 24.01 -0.68
CA PRO A 337 -5.58 25.01 0.18
C PRO A 337 -4.04 24.97 0.21
N HIS A 338 -3.43 23.81 -0.03
CA HIS A 338 -1.97 23.72 -0.19
C HIS A 338 -1.47 24.48 -1.43
N ALA A 339 -2.28 24.59 -2.47
CA ALA A 339 -1.92 25.38 -3.66
C ALA A 339 -1.93 26.89 -3.38
N SER A 340 -2.84 27.34 -2.53
CA SER A 340 -2.95 28.76 -2.12
C SER A 340 -1.94 29.17 -1.05
N ARG A 341 -1.19 28.20 -0.48
CA ARG A 341 -0.26 28.42 0.65
C ARG A 341 -0.94 29.03 1.88
N GLU A 342 -2.17 28.66 2.14
CA GLU A 342 -2.87 29.02 3.37
C GLU A 342 -2.26 28.29 4.56
N GLU A 343 -1.40 28.96 5.33
CA GLU A 343 -0.63 28.38 6.43
C GLU A 343 -1.53 27.70 7.47
N GLU A 344 -2.64 28.32 7.86
CA GLU A 344 -3.57 27.77 8.86
C GLU A 344 -4.17 26.44 8.44
N PHE A 345 -4.52 26.28 7.18
CA PHE A 345 -5.08 25.03 6.67
C PHE A 345 -4.01 23.95 6.51
N SER A 346 -2.82 24.35 6.11
CA SER A 346 -1.67 23.45 6.05
C SER A 346 -1.32 22.88 7.41
N ASP A 347 -1.26 23.73 8.43
CA ASP A 347 -1.04 23.30 9.80
C ASP A 347 -2.15 22.40 10.31
N TYR A 348 -3.39 22.67 9.93
CA TYR A 348 -4.52 21.79 10.25
C TYR A 348 -4.36 20.40 9.63
N LEU A 349 -4.02 20.32 8.35
CA LEU A 349 -3.81 19.01 7.69
C LEU A 349 -2.60 18.25 8.25
N ILE A 350 -1.52 18.93 8.60
CA ILE A 350 -0.37 18.34 9.28
C ILE A 350 -0.80 17.78 10.63
N ARG A 351 -1.51 18.57 11.44
CA ARG A 351 -2.05 18.09 12.72
C ARG A 351 -2.99 16.90 12.55
N LEU A 352 -3.86 16.93 11.54
CA LEU A 352 -4.75 15.83 11.21
C LEU A 352 -3.97 14.55 10.92
N GLN A 353 -2.92 14.62 10.11
CA GLN A 353 -2.09 13.45 9.79
C GLN A 353 -1.34 12.89 11.00
N VAL A 354 -0.80 13.76 11.86
CA VAL A 354 -0.19 13.34 13.12
C VAL A 354 -1.21 12.60 14.00
N ARG A 355 -2.42 13.08 14.08
CA ARG A 355 -3.50 12.46 14.86
C ARG A 355 -3.93 11.13 14.25
N ILE A 356 -4.09 11.05 12.92
CA ILE A 356 -4.35 9.78 12.22
C ILE A 356 -3.25 8.77 12.55
N GLY A 357 -2.00 9.20 12.52
CA GLY A 357 -0.86 8.40 12.87
C GLY A 357 -0.93 7.86 14.30
N ASN A 358 -1.16 8.71 15.26
CA ASN A 358 -1.30 8.34 16.68
C ASN A 358 -2.46 7.36 16.89
N HIS A 359 -3.57 7.56 16.20
CA HIS A 359 -4.71 6.65 16.26
C HIS A 359 -4.38 5.27 15.69
N LEU A 360 -3.71 5.20 14.53
CA LEU A 360 -3.27 3.94 13.95
C LEU A 360 -2.27 3.23 14.86
N GLN A 361 -1.34 3.96 15.48
CA GLN A 361 -0.42 3.42 16.48
C GLN A 361 -1.16 2.79 17.65
N ARG A 362 -2.12 3.50 18.23
CA ARG A 362 -2.92 2.98 19.35
C ARG A 362 -3.70 1.73 18.97
N ARG A 363 -4.37 1.72 17.81
CA ARG A 363 -5.08 0.54 17.32
C ARG A 363 -4.15 -0.64 17.09
N ARG A 364 -2.97 -0.40 16.53
CA ARG A 364 -1.95 -1.43 16.36
C ARG A 364 -1.54 -2.04 17.68
N GLN A 365 -1.20 -1.20 18.67
CA GLN A 365 -0.82 -1.67 20.01
C GLN A 365 -1.93 -2.49 20.67
N LEU A 366 -3.18 -2.05 20.58
CA LEU A 366 -4.33 -2.78 21.11
C LEU A 366 -4.54 -4.11 20.42
N LEU A 367 -4.49 -4.15 19.08
CA LEU A 367 -4.66 -5.39 18.31
C LEU A 367 -3.53 -6.38 18.59
N LEU A 368 -2.27 -5.92 18.56
CA LEU A 368 -1.13 -6.79 18.80
C LEU A 368 -1.10 -7.28 20.26
N ARG A 369 -1.34 -6.40 21.23
CA ARG A 369 -1.44 -6.81 22.63
C ARG A 369 -2.53 -7.86 22.84
N ASP A 370 -3.74 -7.64 22.33
CA ASP A 370 -4.83 -8.61 22.41
C ASP A 370 -4.47 -9.93 21.72
N ALA A 371 -3.82 -9.86 20.56
CA ALA A 371 -3.37 -11.05 19.83
C ALA A 371 -2.31 -11.83 20.60
N PHE A 372 -1.29 -11.16 21.17
CA PHE A 372 -0.25 -11.82 21.94
C PHE A 372 -0.74 -12.30 23.33
N GLU A 373 -1.66 -11.60 24.00
CA GLU A 373 -2.23 -12.05 25.28
C GLU A 373 -3.18 -13.24 25.12
N ARG A 374 -4.05 -13.22 24.10
CA ARG A 374 -5.09 -14.25 23.94
C ARG A 374 -4.63 -15.43 23.08
N TRP A 375 -3.72 -15.20 22.17
CA TRP A 375 -3.32 -16.14 21.14
C TRP A 375 -1.80 -16.40 21.14
N SER A 376 -1.16 -16.23 22.31
CA SER A 376 0.28 -16.46 22.50
C SER A 376 0.75 -17.83 22.01
N GLU A 377 -0.10 -18.85 22.10
CA GLU A 377 0.23 -20.19 21.61
C GLU A 377 0.35 -20.27 20.06
N TYR A 378 -0.24 -19.31 19.34
CA TYR A 378 -0.18 -19.23 17.87
C TYR A 378 0.93 -18.31 17.37
N LEU A 379 1.44 -17.42 18.21
CA LEU A 379 2.46 -16.44 17.84
C LEU A 379 3.81 -16.81 18.45
N SER A 380 4.88 -16.57 17.72
CA SER A 380 6.25 -16.81 18.21
C SER A 380 6.66 -15.73 19.20
N ASP A 381 7.53 -16.09 20.15
CA ASP A 381 8.22 -15.10 21.01
C ASP A 381 9.30 -14.32 20.20
N ASP A 382 9.85 -14.96 19.16
CA ASP A 382 10.78 -14.32 18.22
C ASP A 382 10.01 -13.62 17.10
N GLN A 383 10.12 -12.30 17.03
CA GLN A 383 9.37 -11.44 16.13
C GLN A 383 10.32 -10.54 15.31
N PRO A 384 11.05 -11.08 14.31
CA PRO A 384 12.08 -10.33 13.60
C PRO A 384 11.55 -9.10 12.84
N ILE A 385 10.28 -9.14 12.40
CA ILE A 385 9.61 -8.00 11.75
C ILE A 385 9.03 -7.03 12.80
N LEU A 386 8.72 -7.54 14.00
CA LEU A 386 8.12 -6.79 15.10
C LEU A 386 8.96 -6.96 16.36
N PRO A 387 10.18 -6.38 16.45
CA PRO A 387 11.11 -6.65 17.54
C PRO A 387 10.57 -6.30 18.93
N ASP A 388 9.61 -5.41 19.04
CA ASP A 388 8.84 -5.13 20.25
C ASP A 388 7.35 -4.96 19.92
N PRO A 389 6.57 -6.06 19.90
CA PRO A 389 5.17 -6.00 19.50
C PRO A 389 4.27 -5.21 20.45
N VAL A 390 4.70 -4.99 21.69
CA VAL A 390 3.91 -4.31 22.73
C VAL A 390 4.24 -2.81 22.84
N ASN A 391 5.56 -2.46 22.85
CA ASN A 391 6.04 -1.09 23.01
C ASN A 391 6.55 -0.50 21.70
N PHE A 392 6.26 -1.12 20.62
CA PHE A 392 6.80 -0.85 19.30
C PHE A 392 6.53 0.58 18.85
N ASP A 393 7.58 1.29 18.47
CA ASP A 393 7.47 2.57 17.82
C ASP A 393 6.76 2.40 16.47
N TRP A 394 5.72 3.20 16.27
CA TRP A 394 4.93 3.15 15.05
C TRP A 394 5.79 3.52 13.83
N GLN A 395 5.83 2.64 12.85
CA GLN A 395 6.60 2.82 11.61
C GLN A 395 5.77 3.32 10.41
N GLY A 396 4.64 3.96 10.67
CA GLY A 396 3.91 4.70 9.66
C GLY A 396 2.99 3.90 8.73
N SER A 397 2.83 2.59 8.95
CA SER A 397 1.92 1.76 8.17
C SER A 397 0.67 1.36 8.95
N MET A 398 -0.38 0.94 8.24
CA MET A 398 -1.55 0.33 8.83
C MET A 398 -1.44 -1.20 8.93
N TYR A 399 -0.23 -1.74 8.83
CA TYR A 399 0.03 -3.17 8.84
C TYR A 399 1.00 -3.56 9.94
N ALA A 400 0.87 -4.82 10.35
CA ALA A 400 1.83 -5.52 11.18
C ALA A 400 1.95 -6.96 10.67
N ALA A 401 3.13 -7.55 10.77
CA ALA A 401 3.38 -8.89 10.29
C ALA A 401 3.98 -9.78 11.39
N PRO A 402 3.17 -10.24 12.37
CA PRO A 402 3.65 -11.17 13.38
C PRO A 402 3.99 -12.54 12.79
N GLN A 403 4.95 -13.21 13.42
CA GLN A 403 5.38 -14.57 13.12
C GLN A 403 4.53 -15.59 13.89
N PHE A 404 4.16 -16.66 13.22
CA PHE A 404 3.51 -17.80 13.84
C PHE A 404 4.50 -18.65 14.65
N SER A 405 4.03 -19.23 15.77
CA SER A 405 4.75 -20.24 16.52
C SER A 405 4.87 -21.57 15.73
N ASP A 406 5.85 -22.38 16.08
CA ASP A 406 5.98 -23.72 15.49
C ASP A 406 4.73 -24.57 15.75
N ARG A 407 4.12 -24.44 16.94
CA ARG A 407 2.85 -25.10 17.28
C ARG A 407 1.72 -24.73 16.30
N CYS A 408 1.58 -23.45 15.95
CA CYS A 408 0.56 -23.01 14.98
C CYS A 408 0.81 -23.63 13.61
N ILE A 409 2.08 -23.71 13.19
CA ILE A 409 2.47 -24.31 11.91
C ILE A 409 2.16 -25.79 11.88
N GLU A 410 2.54 -26.54 12.92
CA GLU A 410 2.26 -27.97 13.04
C GLU A 410 0.75 -28.27 13.04
N GLN A 411 -0.05 -27.49 13.77
CA GLN A 411 -1.50 -27.63 13.76
C GLN A 411 -2.12 -27.36 12.39
N ALA A 412 -1.60 -26.35 11.67
CA ALA A 412 -2.05 -26.04 10.32
C ALA A 412 -1.72 -27.19 9.35
N GLU A 413 -0.52 -27.76 9.43
CA GLU A 413 -0.10 -28.93 8.64
C GLU A 413 -0.99 -30.15 8.89
N GLN A 414 -1.29 -30.46 10.16
CA GLN A 414 -2.21 -31.56 10.54
C GLN A 414 -3.61 -31.38 9.96
N ARG A 415 -4.06 -30.14 9.80
CA ARG A 415 -5.36 -29.78 9.22
C ARG A 415 -5.30 -29.63 7.68
N ASN A 416 -4.13 -29.76 7.07
CA ASN A 416 -3.89 -29.46 5.66
C ASN A 416 -4.32 -28.02 5.27
N LEU A 417 -3.99 -27.06 6.13
CA LEU A 417 -4.30 -25.64 5.99
C LEU A 417 -3.00 -24.81 6.02
N SER A 418 -3.07 -23.56 5.53
CA SER A 418 -2.00 -22.59 5.83
C SER A 418 -2.10 -22.10 7.27
N PRO A 419 -0.99 -21.68 7.91
CA PRO A 419 -1.00 -21.17 9.27
C PRO A 419 -1.97 -20.01 9.47
N SER A 420 -2.06 -19.08 8.51
CA SER A 420 -2.98 -17.93 8.58
C SER A 420 -4.46 -18.34 8.52
N VAL A 421 -4.79 -19.38 7.79
CA VAL A 421 -6.16 -19.93 7.74
C VAL A 421 -6.48 -20.66 9.04
N SER A 422 -5.55 -21.49 9.55
CA SER A 422 -5.73 -22.18 10.83
C SER A 422 -5.93 -21.16 11.96
N PHE A 423 -5.08 -20.13 12.02
CA PHE A 423 -5.21 -19.03 12.98
C PHE A 423 -6.57 -18.31 12.88
N TYR A 424 -7.01 -17.98 11.64
CA TYR A 424 -8.33 -17.35 11.46
C TYR A 424 -9.47 -18.22 11.97
N LEU A 425 -9.47 -19.51 11.66
CA LEU A 425 -10.55 -20.41 12.10
C LEU A 425 -10.66 -20.48 13.62
N ASP A 426 -9.54 -20.43 14.32
CA ASP A 426 -9.48 -20.51 15.76
C ASP A 426 -9.75 -19.15 16.45
N SER A 427 -9.22 -18.05 15.89
CA SER A 427 -9.23 -16.73 16.52
C SER A 427 -10.34 -15.80 16.02
N GLY A 428 -10.86 -16.02 14.80
CA GLY A 428 -11.71 -15.04 14.09
C GLY A 428 -10.95 -13.83 13.52
N ILE A 429 -9.60 -13.82 13.62
CA ILE A 429 -8.76 -12.73 13.09
C ILE A 429 -8.27 -13.09 11.70
N ALA A 430 -8.86 -12.47 10.68
CA ALA A 430 -8.50 -12.71 9.29
C ALA A 430 -7.28 -11.90 8.86
N GLY A 431 -6.14 -12.56 8.70
CA GLY A 431 -4.91 -11.98 8.14
C GLY A 431 -4.60 -12.52 6.74
N VAL A 432 -3.57 -12.00 6.12
CA VAL A 432 -3.08 -12.45 4.82
C VAL A 432 -1.68 -13.06 4.98
N PRO A 433 -1.43 -14.30 4.53
CA PRO A 433 -0.10 -14.91 4.62
C PRO A 433 0.93 -14.09 3.85
N LEU A 434 2.10 -13.84 4.45
CA LEU A 434 3.17 -13.04 3.82
C LEU A 434 3.70 -13.69 2.54
N GLU A 435 3.69 -15.02 2.46
CA GLU A 435 4.06 -15.76 1.24
C GLU A 435 3.30 -15.24 0.00
N GLY A 436 2.03 -14.85 0.15
CA GLY A 436 1.23 -14.28 -0.94
C GLY A 436 1.75 -12.95 -1.51
N PHE A 437 2.70 -12.31 -0.83
CA PHE A 437 3.40 -11.10 -1.26
C PHE A 437 4.81 -11.38 -1.81
N CYS A 438 5.21 -12.65 -1.84
CA CYS A 438 6.48 -13.14 -2.37
C CYS A 438 6.27 -14.01 -3.62
N ARG A 439 5.05 -14.08 -4.14
CA ARG A 439 4.67 -14.91 -5.29
C ARG A 439 3.71 -14.14 -6.19
N ASN A 440 3.78 -14.43 -7.48
CA ASN A 440 2.75 -13.96 -8.42
C ASN A 440 2.48 -15.02 -9.49
N ARG A 441 1.30 -15.63 -9.41
CA ARG A 441 0.88 -16.69 -10.32
C ARG A 441 0.83 -16.26 -11.79
N GLY A 442 0.58 -14.99 -12.06
CA GLY A 442 0.59 -14.44 -13.42
C GLY A 442 2.00 -14.46 -14.01
N LEU A 443 2.97 -13.94 -13.27
CA LEU A 443 4.38 -13.93 -13.66
C LEU A 443 4.93 -15.35 -13.81
N GLU A 444 4.68 -16.23 -12.82
CA GLU A 444 5.11 -17.63 -12.82
C GLU A 444 4.51 -18.39 -14.02
N ARG A 445 3.19 -18.31 -14.22
CA ARG A 445 2.46 -19.02 -15.30
C ARG A 445 2.92 -18.62 -16.70
N HIS A 446 3.31 -17.37 -16.89
CA HIS A 446 3.74 -16.86 -18.18
C HIS A 446 5.26 -16.89 -18.37
N GLY A 447 6.02 -17.46 -17.42
CA GLY A 447 7.48 -17.49 -17.48
C GLY A 447 8.14 -16.10 -17.42
N LEU A 448 7.48 -15.16 -16.75
CA LEU A 448 7.92 -13.76 -16.62
C LEU A 448 8.69 -13.51 -15.31
N LEU A 449 8.65 -14.41 -14.35
CA LEU A 449 9.49 -14.37 -13.15
C LEU A 449 10.83 -15.06 -13.46
N ILE A 450 11.90 -14.27 -13.59
CA ILE A 450 13.20 -14.75 -14.10
C ILE A 450 13.86 -15.73 -13.12
N ASN A 451 13.73 -15.48 -11.82
CA ASN A 451 14.35 -16.30 -10.76
C ASN A 451 13.35 -17.17 -9.99
N ALA A 452 12.27 -17.61 -10.66
CA ALA A 452 11.19 -18.41 -10.03
C ALA A 452 11.70 -19.68 -9.36
N ASP A 453 12.66 -20.34 -9.98
CA ASP A 453 13.15 -21.68 -9.59
C ASP A 453 14.44 -21.63 -8.76
N THR A 454 14.81 -20.48 -8.21
CA THR A 454 16.02 -20.38 -7.37
C THR A 454 15.74 -20.92 -5.96
N ASP A 455 16.72 -21.66 -5.42
CA ASP A 455 16.67 -22.15 -4.03
C ASP A 455 16.49 -21.03 -3.03
N GLU A 456 17.10 -19.87 -3.31
CA GLU A 456 17.03 -18.68 -2.48
C GLU A 456 15.58 -18.14 -2.37
N LEU A 457 14.91 -17.93 -3.50
CA LEU A 457 13.53 -17.46 -3.51
C LEU A 457 12.59 -18.49 -2.86
N THR A 458 12.80 -19.76 -3.12
CA THR A 458 12.02 -20.85 -2.50
C THR A 458 12.20 -20.87 -0.98
N ALA A 459 13.43 -20.75 -0.49
CA ALA A 459 13.72 -20.68 0.94
C ALA A 459 13.08 -19.44 1.59
N PHE A 460 13.15 -18.30 0.90
CA PHE A 460 12.52 -17.08 1.37
C PHE A 460 10.98 -17.19 1.44
N GLN A 461 10.34 -17.73 0.42
CA GLN A 461 8.89 -17.97 0.42
C GLN A 461 8.47 -18.89 1.57
N LYS A 462 9.25 -19.94 1.84
CA LYS A 462 9.02 -20.81 3.00
C LYS A 462 9.19 -20.04 4.33
N ARG A 463 10.19 -19.17 4.44
CA ARG A 463 10.32 -18.26 5.61
C ARG A 463 9.10 -17.34 5.74
N ALA A 464 8.69 -16.70 4.64
CA ALA A 464 7.56 -15.77 4.61
C ALA A 464 6.21 -16.43 4.96
N SER A 465 6.03 -17.74 4.68
CA SER A 465 4.80 -18.46 5.05
C SER A 465 4.57 -18.57 6.57
N ARG A 466 5.61 -18.31 7.37
CA ARG A 466 5.53 -18.27 8.83
C ARG A 466 4.95 -16.96 9.38
N PHE A 467 4.64 -15.99 8.54
CA PHE A 467 4.15 -14.66 8.93
C PHE A 467 2.76 -14.40 8.38
N VAL A 468 2.00 -13.56 9.10
CA VAL A 468 0.69 -13.09 8.66
C VAL A 468 0.64 -11.56 8.69
N ARG A 469 0.23 -10.94 7.59
CA ARG A 469 -0.08 -9.51 7.58
C ARG A 469 -1.43 -9.28 8.25
N LEU A 470 -1.43 -8.51 9.30
CA LEU A 470 -2.62 -7.96 9.96
C LEU A 470 -2.77 -6.49 9.56
N SER A 471 -3.99 -6.05 9.26
CA SER A 471 -4.35 -4.65 9.08
C SER A 471 -5.20 -4.19 10.25
N PHE A 472 -4.90 -3.04 10.80
CA PHE A 472 -5.61 -2.46 11.93
C PHE A 472 -6.40 -1.19 11.59
N GLY A 473 -6.35 -0.73 10.32
CA GLY A 473 -7.06 0.47 9.87
C GLY A 473 -8.59 0.35 9.90
N MET A 474 -9.14 -0.84 9.67
CA MET A 474 -10.59 -1.12 9.68
C MET A 474 -11.06 -1.94 10.87
N THR A 475 -10.16 -2.35 11.76
CA THR A 475 -10.49 -3.27 12.83
C THR A 475 -11.09 -2.49 14.01
N PRO A 476 -12.36 -2.69 14.38
CA PRO A 476 -12.84 -2.15 15.65
C PRO A 476 -12.01 -2.79 16.78
N PRO A 477 -11.75 -2.07 17.87
CA PRO A 477 -11.15 -2.68 19.04
C PRO A 477 -12.01 -3.87 19.47
N PRO A 478 -11.38 -4.97 19.95
CA PRO A 478 -12.13 -6.13 20.39
C PRO A 478 -13.15 -5.69 21.45
N ARG A 479 -14.42 -5.99 21.22
CA ARG A 479 -15.44 -5.74 22.23
C ARG A 479 -15.07 -6.56 23.46
N ARG A 480 -14.85 -5.91 24.60
CA ARG A 480 -14.79 -6.62 25.88
C ARG A 480 -16.09 -7.41 25.98
N ARG A 481 -16.02 -8.75 25.99
CA ARG A 481 -17.19 -9.56 26.35
C ARG A 481 -17.70 -8.98 27.67
N ARG A 482 -18.91 -8.45 27.67
CA ARG A 482 -19.57 -8.09 28.93
C ARG A 482 -19.59 -9.36 29.75
N ALA A 483 -19.03 -9.29 30.95
CA ALA A 483 -19.02 -10.39 31.94
C ALA A 483 -20.43 -10.68 32.50
N THR A 484 -21.46 -10.71 31.65
CA THR A 484 -22.86 -10.81 32.03
C THR A 484 -23.64 -11.79 31.17
N ASP A 485 -23.06 -12.94 30.82
CA ASP A 485 -23.86 -14.07 30.35
C ASP A 485 -23.39 -15.38 31.01
N THR A 486 -23.25 -15.35 32.34
CA THR A 486 -23.37 -16.54 33.20
C THR A 486 -24.51 -16.28 34.13
N GLY A 487 -25.71 -16.58 33.67
CA GLY A 487 -26.91 -16.66 34.46
C GLY A 487 -27.77 -17.78 33.92
#